data_5c833d377d51a5d2971fa39cd82ba52a
#
_entry.id   5c833d377d51a5d2971fa39cd82ba52a
#
_cell.length_a   1.000
_cell.length_b   1.000
_cell.length_c   1.000
_cell.angle_alpha   90.00
_cell.angle_beta   90.00
_cell.angle_gamma   90.00
#
_symmetry.space_group_name_H-M   'P 1'
#
loop_
_entity.id
_entity.type
_entity.pdbx_description
1 polymer ?
#
loop_
_entity_poly.entity_id
_entity_poly.type
_entity_poly.pdbx_seq_one_letter_code
_entity_poly.pdbx_strand_id
1 'polypeptide(L)'
;NSANIFNNTISVNQKYLPYNAVEFLATNSVKGNILVDMTYGSYVGYKLYPNNKIFMDGRYEEVYFPDLLLEMKDFFRMNGNNFDKILTKYPTDIVLLQKNHTENLSKYLVQKNWREIFSDENFVVLIRPDYSKIAIKTATFDPKTIFDTEISAEMLKNFKE
;
A
#
# COMPACT_ATOMS: atom_id res chain seq x y z
N ASN A 1 -22.09 33.87 -22.10
CA ASN A 1 -21.16 33.83 -20.98
C ASN A 1 -21.56 32.75 -19.97
N SER A 2 -21.38 31.51 -20.35
CA SER A 2 -21.65 30.37 -19.46
C SER A 2 -20.71 29.23 -19.86
N ALA A 3 -19.48 29.32 -19.51
CA ALA A 3 -18.57 28.21 -19.68
C ALA A 3 -17.37 28.44 -18.74
N ASN A 4 -17.46 27.92 -17.53
CA ASN A 4 -16.28 27.63 -16.67
C ASN A 4 -16.72 27.19 -15.27
N ILE A 5 -17.55 26.16 -15.13
CA ILE A 5 -17.99 25.73 -13.78
C ILE A 5 -17.43 24.35 -13.39
N PHE A 6 -16.82 23.58 -14.24
CA PHE A 6 -16.35 22.21 -13.87
C PHE A 6 -14.93 21.89 -14.34
N ASN A 7 -13.96 22.65 -13.83
CA ASN A 7 -12.57 22.17 -13.79
C ASN A 7 -12.16 21.85 -12.34
N ASN A 8 -13.00 21.18 -11.58
CA ASN A 8 -12.59 20.54 -10.34
C ASN A 8 -12.01 19.16 -10.67
N THR A 9 -10.78 19.14 -11.11
CA THR A 9 -9.96 17.95 -11.02
C THR A 9 -9.82 17.59 -9.55
N ILE A 10 -10.45 16.51 -9.11
CA ILE A 10 -10.19 15.92 -7.81
C ILE A 10 -8.76 15.40 -7.87
N SER A 11 -7.80 16.24 -7.51
CA SER A 11 -6.43 15.80 -7.36
C SER A 11 -6.35 14.96 -6.09
N VAL A 12 -6.23 13.64 -6.25
CA VAL A 12 -5.87 12.76 -5.14
C VAL A 12 -4.48 13.20 -4.68
N ASN A 13 -4.38 13.71 -3.46
CA ASN A 13 -3.10 14.14 -2.92
C ASN A 13 -2.25 12.88 -2.66
N GLN A 14 -1.36 12.58 -3.59
CA GLN A 14 -0.47 11.41 -3.58
C GLN A 14 0.40 11.30 -2.33
N LYS A 15 0.62 12.42 -1.64
CA LYS A 15 1.37 12.44 -0.38
C LYS A 15 0.65 11.65 0.73
N TYR A 16 -0.67 11.53 0.64
CA TYR A 16 -1.48 10.88 1.66
C TYR A 16 -1.92 9.45 1.30
N LEU A 17 -1.70 9.00 0.07
CA LEU A 17 -2.05 7.64 -0.35
C LEU A 17 -0.83 6.94 -0.96
N PRO A 18 -0.67 5.63 -0.76
CA PRO A 18 0.42 4.85 -1.31
C PRO A 18 0.23 4.54 -2.80
N TYR A 19 -0.07 5.57 -3.61
CA TYR A 19 -0.42 5.41 -5.02
C TYR A 19 0.69 4.70 -5.81
N ASN A 20 1.92 5.24 -5.77
CA ASN A 20 3.04 4.70 -6.53
C ASN A 20 3.41 3.28 -6.08
N ALA A 21 3.32 3.01 -4.77
CA ALA A 21 3.57 1.68 -4.21
C ALA A 21 2.53 0.65 -4.72
N VAL A 22 1.26 1.05 -4.78
CA VAL A 22 0.17 0.21 -5.28
C VAL A 22 0.31 -0.05 -6.78
N GLU A 23 0.59 0.97 -7.56
CA GLU A 23 0.84 0.83 -9.01
C GLU A 23 2.07 -0.06 -9.29
N PHE A 24 3.14 0.09 -8.50
CA PHE A 24 4.29 -0.80 -8.58
C PHE A 24 3.92 -2.26 -8.34
N LEU A 25 3.14 -2.55 -7.28
CA LEU A 25 2.70 -3.90 -6.96
C LEU A 25 1.83 -4.49 -8.08
N ALA A 26 0.90 -3.70 -8.62
CA ALA A 26 0.01 -4.11 -9.71
C ALA A 26 0.80 -4.41 -11.00
N THR A 27 1.62 -3.46 -11.44
CA THR A 27 2.38 -3.54 -12.69
C THR A 27 3.38 -4.69 -12.69
N ASN A 28 4.03 -4.95 -11.55
CA ASN A 28 4.97 -6.06 -11.40
C ASN A 28 4.31 -7.37 -10.99
N SER A 29 2.96 -7.41 -10.94
CA SER A 29 2.20 -8.61 -10.55
C SER A 29 2.66 -9.20 -9.20
N VAL A 30 3.03 -8.35 -8.23
CA VAL A 30 3.44 -8.78 -6.89
C VAL A 30 2.21 -9.20 -6.11
N LYS A 31 2.08 -10.50 -5.81
CA LYS A 31 0.88 -11.09 -5.21
C LYS A 31 1.15 -11.58 -3.80
N GLY A 32 0.19 -11.41 -2.91
CA GLY A 32 0.28 -11.96 -1.56
C GLY A 32 -0.56 -11.22 -0.54
N ASN A 33 -0.37 -11.59 0.72
CA ASN A 33 -1.03 -10.95 1.85
C ASN A 33 -0.23 -9.71 2.28
N ILE A 34 -0.90 -8.57 2.30
CA ILE A 34 -0.28 -7.27 2.59
C ILE A 34 -0.65 -6.83 4.01
N LEU A 35 0.36 -6.60 4.84
CA LEU A 35 0.22 -5.87 6.09
C LEU A 35 0.49 -4.39 5.82
N VAL A 36 -0.54 -3.59 5.96
CA VAL A 36 -0.54 -2.14 5.78
C VAL A 36 -1.35 -1.50 6.91
N ASP A 37 -1.02 -0.27 7.30
CA ASP A 37 -1.83 0.47 8.27
C ASP A 37 -3.28 0.58 7.78
N MET A 38 -4.24 0.43 8.69
CA MET A 38 -5.68 0.42 8.37
C MET A 38 -6.13 1.68 7.61
N THR A 39 -5.44 2.80 7.83
CA THR A 39 -5.68 4.08 7.15
C THR A 39 -5.61 3.92 5.63
N TYR A 40 -4.72 3.04 5.15
CA TYR A 40 -4.51 2.78 3.72
C TYR A 40 -5.18 1.50 3.23
N GLY A 41 -5.62 0.65 4.16
CA GLY A 41 -6.14 -0.69 3.87
C GLY A 41 -7.24 -0.69 2.82
N SER A 42 -8.24 0.17 2.96
CA SER A 42 -9.35 0.25 2.00
C SER A 42 -8.89 0.58 0.59
N TYR A 43 -7.96 1.54 0.44
CA TYR A 43 -7.41 1.93 -0.85
C TYR A 43 -6.58 0.80 -1.47
N VAL A 44 -5.65 0.23 -0.71
CA VAL A 44 -4.78 -0.87 -1.16
C VAL A 44 -5.60 -2.10 -1.54
N GLY A 45 -6.58 -2.45 -0.70
CA GLY A 45 -7.48 -3.57 -0.96
C GLY A 45 -8.30 -3.37 -2.22
N TYR A 46 -8.92 -2.21 -2.39
CA TYR A 46 -9.71 -1.89 -3.59
C TYR A 46 -8.89 -1.99 -4.88
N LYS A 47 -7.66 -1.46 -4.88
CA LYS A 47 -6.81 -1.42 -6.07
C LYS A 47 -6.18 -2.75 -6.44
N LEU A 48 -5.86 -3.60 -5.45
CA LEU A 48 -5.08 -4.82 -5.67
C LEU A 48 -5.91 -6.11 -5.60
N TYR A 49 -7.21 -6.04 -5.28
CA TYR A 49 -8.11 -7.18 -5.32
C TYR A 49 -8.30 -7.67 -6.78
N PRO A 50 -8.40 -8.98 -7.05
CA PRO A 50 -8.35 -10.10 -6.11
C PRO A 50 -6.94 -10.69 -5.87
N ASN A 51 -5.90 -10.12 -6.47
CA ASN A 51 -4.55 -10.70 -6.45
C ASN A 51 -3.87 -10.59 -5.08
N ASN A 52 -4.25 -9.57 -4.30
CA ASN A 52 -3.70 -9.32 -2.97
C ASN A 52 -4.84 -9.26 -1.95
N LYS A 53 -4.52 -9.70 -0.73
CA LYS A 53 -5.40 -9.55 0.44
C LYS A 53 -4.73 -8.61 1.42
N ILE A 54 -5.51 -7.76 2.06
CA ILE A 54 -5.02 -6.87 3.13
C ILE A 54 -5.33 -7.46 4.49
N PHE A 55 -4.51 -7.11 5.49
CA PHE A 55 -4.73 -7.55 6.86
C PHE A 55 -5.99 -6.91 7.47
N MET A 56 -6.13 -5.60 7.34
CA MET A 56 -7.24 -4.83 7.89
C MET A 56 -7.49 -3.55 7.09
N ASP A 57 -8.74 -3.06 7.11
CA ASP A 57 -9.16 -1.80 6.52
C ASP A 57 -9.96 -0.94 7.50
N GLY A 58 -10.48 0.20 7.03
CA GLY A 58 -11.21 1.17 7.85
C GLY A 58 -12.53 0.69 8.46
N ARG A 59 -13.00 -0.53 8.12
CA ARG A 59 -14.21 -1.14 8.72
C ARG A 59 -13.90 -1.89 10.01
N TYR A 60 -12.83 -1.53 10.70
CA TYR A 60 -12.29 -2.29 11.83
C TYR A 60 -13.32 -2.49 12.96
N GLU A 61 -14.20 -1.55 13.21
CA GLU A 61 -15.20 -1.65 14.27
C GLU A 61 -16.31 -2.66 13.98
N GLU A 62 -16.61 -2.89 12.70
CA GLU A 62 -17.73 -3.72 12.27
C GLU A 62 -17.33 -5.14 11.89
N VAL A 63 -16.10 -5.32 11.40
CA VAL A 63 -15.67 -6.54 10.73
C VAL A 63 -14.58 -7.30 11.49
N TYR A 64 -13.76 -6.59 12.29
CA TYR A 64 -12.59 -7.17 12.91
C TYR A 64 -12.67 -7.19 14.44
N PHE A 65 -12.07 -8.21 15.06
CA PHE A 65 -11.97 -8.26 16.52
C PHE A 65 -11.02 -7.16 17.03
N PRO A 66 -11.32 -6.52 18.18
CA PRO A 66 -10.50 -5.47 18.76
C PRO A 66 -9.03 -5.83 18.95
N ASP A 67 -8.73 -7.09 19.29
CA ASP A 67 -7.36 -7.58 19.50
C ASP A 67 -6.53 -7.48 18.21
N LEU A 68 -7.13 -7.67 17.04
CA LEU A 68 -6.43 -7.55 15.76
C LEU A 68 -5.94 -6.12 15.51
N LEU A 69 -6.77 -5.14 15.89
CA LEU A 69 -6.40 -3.73 15.79
C LEU A 69 -5.24 -3.39 16.74
N LEU A 70 -5.24 -3.94 17.95
CA LEU A 70 -4.14 -3.73 18.90
C LEU A 70 -2.86 -4.37 18.40
N GLU A 71 -2.89 -5.62 17.92
CA GLU A 71 -1.73 -6.29 17.35
C GLU A 71 -1.14 -5.51 16.17
N MET A 72 -1.99 -4.98 15.28
CA MET A 72 -1.54 -4.16 14.17
C MET A 72 -0.91 -2.85 14.65
N LYS A 73 -1.52 -2.14 15.62
CA LYS A 73 -0.98 -0.91 16.19
C LYS A 73 0.35 -1.15 16.90
N ASP A 74 0.46 -2.25 17.65
CA ASP A 74 1.71 -2.63 18.32
C ASP A 74 2.82 -2.88 17.31
N PHE A 75 2.52 -3.55 16.19
CA PHE A 75 3.47 -3.75 15.12
C PHE A 75 3.99 -2.44 14.53
N PHE A 76 3.09 -1.55 14.08
CA PHE A 76 3.50 -0.30 13.45
C PHE A 76 4.22 0.66 14.40
N ARG A 77 3.95 0.58 15.70
CA ARG A 77 4.59 1.39 16.74
C ARG A 77 5.81 0.71 17.39
N MET A 78 6.09 -0.54 17.01
CA MET A 78 7.11 -1.38 17.67
C MET A 78 6.91 -1.47 19.19
N ASN A 79 5.65 -1.63 19.62
CA ASN A 79 5.28 -1.62 21.03
C ASN A 79 5.36 -3.03 21.63
N GLY A 80 6.10 -3.14 22.73
CA GLY A 80 6.29 -4.42 23.42
C GLY A 80 7.33 -5.34 22.75
N ASN A 81 7.74 -6.39 23.45
CA ASN A 81 8.79 -7.31 23.00
C ASN A 81 8.40 -8.28 21.89
N ASN A 82 7.11 -8.34 21.58
CA ASN A 82 6.53 -9.32 20.66
C ASN A 82 5.71 -8.66 19.54
N PHE A 83 6.00 -7.38 19.23
CA PHE A 83 5.24 -6.62 18.24
C PHE A 83 5.26 -7.27 16.85
N ASP A 84 6.31 -8.01 16.52
CA ASP A 84 6.50 -8.67 15.22
C ASP A 84 5.82 -10.04 15.10
N LYS A 85 5.20 -10.55 16.18
CA LYS A 85 4.45 -11.82 16.13
C LYS A 85 3.34 -11.84 15.10
N ILE A 86 2.78 -10.68 14.77
CA ILE A 86 1.76 -10.53 13.74
C ILE A 86 2.22 -11.10 12.39
N LEU A 87 3.52 -10.97 12.06
CA LEU A 87 4.10 -11.45 10.80
C LEU A 87 4.13 -12.99 10.69
N THR A 88 4.18 -13.68 11.83
CA THR A 88 4.20 -15.15 11.89
C THR A 88 2.83 -15.73 12.23
N LYS A 89 2.05 -15.02 13.05
CA LYS A 89 0.68 -15.43 13.42
C LYS A 89 -0.26 -15.38 12.20
N TYR A 90 -0.06 -14.38 11.35
CA TYR A 90 -0.83 -14.22 10.12
C TYR A 90 0.10 -14.30 8.91
N PRO A 91 -0.23 -15.11 7.89
CA PRO A 91 0.60 -15.24 6.70
C PRO A 91 0.78 -13.89 6.02
N THR A 92 1.91 -13.24 6.26
CA THR A 92 2.24 -11.93 5.70
C THR A 92 3.36 -12.08 4.67
N ASP A 93 3.07 -11.70 3.44
CA ASP A 93 4.02 -11.77 2.32
C ASP A 93 4.69 -10.43 2.08
N ILE A 94 3.94 -9.33 2.28
CA ILE A 94 4.30 -7.97 1.92
C ILE A 94 4.00 -7.05 3.09
N VAL A 95 4.90 -6.12 3.39
CA VAL A 95 4.66 -5.01 4.33
C VAL A 95 4.79 -3.70 3.59
N LEU A 96 3.76 -2.84 3.68
CA LEU A 96 3.73 -1.51 3.11
C LEU A 96 3.76 -0.49 4.25
N LEU A 97 4.79 0.34 4.28
CA LEU A 97 5.07 1.29 5.36
C LEU A 97 5.07 2.74 4.85
N GLN A 98 4.52 3.65 5.66
CA GLN A 98 4.71 5.09 5.46
C GLN A 98 5.99 5.55 6.17
N LYS A 99 6.97 6.04 5.43
CA LYS A 99 8.33 6.32 5.91
C LYS A 99 8.39 7.22 7.14
N ASN A 100 7.64 8.32 7.16
CA ASN A 100 7.72 9.33 8.21
C ASN A 100 7.37 8.81 9.62
N HIS A 101 6.67 7.68 9.72
CA HIS A 101 6.23 7.11 11.00
C HIS A 101 6.81 5.73 11.30
N THR A 102 7.50 5.10 10.34
CA THR A 102 7.93 3.71 10.46
C THR A 102 9.38 3.46 10.03
N GLU A 103 10.24 4.47 10.10
CA GLU A 103 11.65 4.36 9.71
C GLU A 103 12.38 3.26 10.51
N ASN A 104 12.18 3.24 11.83
CA ASN A 104 12.77 2.22 12.69
C ASN A 104 12.26 0.82 12.41
N LEU A 105 10.96 0.70 12.12
CA LEU A 105 10.33 -0.57 11.73
C LEU A 105 10.88 -1.06 10.40
N SER A 106 11.05 -0.18 9.42
CA SER A 106 11.67 -0.53 8.13
C SER A 106 13.09 -1.06 8.33
N LYS A 107 13.93 -0.36 9.11
CA LYS A 107 15.28 -0.81 9.45
C LYS A 107 15.27 -2.17 10.15
N TYR A 108 14.37 -2.36 11.11
CA TYR A 108 14.20 -3.63 11.82
C TYR A 108 13.88 -4.78 10.86
N LEU A 109 12.92 -4.58 9.95
CA LEU A 109 12.54 -5.59 8.98
C LEU A 109 13.69 -5.95 8.03
N VAL A 110 14.46 -4.96 7.57
CA VAL A 110 15.66 -5.20 6.75
C VAL A 110 16.70 -6.03 7.52
N GLN A 111 16.92 -5.76 8.82
CA GLN A 111 17.79 -6.58 9.66
C GLN A 111 17.27 -8.03 9.84
N LYS A 112 15.97 -8.25 9.70
CA LYS A 112 15.31 -9.57 9.66
C LYS A 112 15.27 -10.17 8.27
N ASN A 113 16.09 -9.66 7.34
CA ASN A 113 16.21 -10.09 5.94
C ASN A 113 14.95 -9.86 5.07
N TRP A 114 14.03 -8.98 5.50
CA TRP A 114 13.00 -8.50 4.60
C TRP A 114 13.66 -7.65 3.51
N ARG A 115 13.15 -7.79 2.29
CA ARG A 115 13.75 -7.19 1.11
C ARG A 115 12.91 -6.02 0.63
N GLU A 116 13.51 -4.83 0.58
CA GLU A 116 12.89 -3.66 -0.05
C GLU A 116 12.79 -3.88 -1.56
N ILE A 117 11.60 -3.71 -2.12
CA ILE A 117 11.34 -3.86 -3.55
C ILE A 117 10.83 -2.58 -4.19
N PHE A 118 10.37 -1.63 -3.40
CA PHE A 118 9.92 -0.32 -3.83
C PHE A 118 10.15 0.71 -2.72
N SER A 119 10.50 1.93 -3.13
CA SER A 119 10.63 3.06 -2.21
C SER A 119 10.44 4.35 -2.99
N ASP A 120 9.57 5.24 -2.48
CA ASP A 120 9.46 6.62 -2.93
C ASP A 120 9.67 7.60 -1.76
N GLU A 121 9.28 8.86 -1.91
CA GLU A 121 9.40 9.86 -0.84
C GLU A 121 8.65 9.47 0.44
N ASN A 122 7.48 8.84 0.31
CA ASN A 122 6.52 8.68 1.39
C ASN A 122 6.33 7.24 1.84
N PHE A 123 6.56 6.27 0.96
CA PHE A 123 6.25 4.87 1.20
C PHE A 123 7.40 3.93 0.85
N VAL A 124 7.44 2.79 1.51
CA VAL A 124 8.34 1.68 1.21
C VAL A 124 7.57 0.36 1.23
N VAL A 125 7.90 -0.54 0.31
CA VAL A 125 7.35 -1.89 0.23
C VAL A 125 8.46 -2.89 0.49
N LEU A 126 8.23 -3.77 1.46
CA LEU A 126 9.14 -4.87 1.77
C LEU A 126 8.42 -6.19 1.57
N ILE A 127 9.17 -7.20 1.12
CA ILE A 127 8.71 -8.58 1.00
C ILE A 127 9.50 -9.49 1.94
N ARG A 128 8.84 -10.55 2.41
CA ARG A 128 9.48 -11.51 3.34
C ARG A 128 10.68 -12.22 2.69
N PRO A 129 11.62 -12.75 3.49
CA PRO A 129 12.90 -13.30 2.99
C PRO A 129 12.73 -14.45 2.00
N ASP A 130 11.76 -15.33 2.21
CA ASP A 130 11.49 -16.52 1.41
C ASP A 130 10.44 -16.29 0.31
N TYR A 131 10.14 -15.02 -0.01
CA TYR A 131 9.21 -14.69 -1.08
C TYR A 131 9.78 -15.10 -2.45
N SER A 132 9.24 -16.19 -2.99
CA SER A 132 9.76 -16.82 -4.22
C SER A 132 8.94 -16.53 -5.49
N LYS A 133 7.82 -15.82 -5.34
CA LYS A 133 6.78 -15.80 -6.38
C LYS A 133 7.05 -14.92 -7.59
N ILE A 134 8.16 -14.13 -7.63
CA ILE A 134 8.41 -13.24 -8.78
C ILE A 134 9.90 -12.94 -8.99
N ALA A 135 10.32 -13.00 -10.27
CA ALA A 135 11.48 -12.25 -10.75
C ALA A 135 11.08 -10.76 -10.83
N ILE A 136 11.35 -10.01 -9.78
CA ILE A 136 11.10 -8.56 -9.78
C ILE A 136 12.12 -7.94 -10.73
N LYS A 137 11.65 -7.48 -11.89
CA LYS A 137 12.42 -6.56 -12.69
C LYS A 137 12.52 -5.27 -11.89
N THR A 138 13.70 -4.91 -11.43
CA THR A 138 13.99 -3.59 -10.90
C THR A 138 13.78 -2.58 -12.03
N ALA A 139 12.56 -2.13 -12.19
CA ALA A 139 12.24 -1.02 -13.07
C ALA A 139 12.45 0.26 -12.25
N THR A 140 13.31 1.14 -12.72
CA THR A 140 13.32 2.53 -12.30
C THR A 140 11.97 3.12 -12.69
N PHE A 141 11.11 3.28 -11.70
CA PHE A 141 9.79 3.85 -11.87
C PHE A 141 9.91 5.37 -12.01
N ASP A 142 9.47 5.94 -13.12
CA ASP A 142 9.33 7.38 -13.30
C ASP A 142 7.86 7.78 -13.00
N PRO A 143 7.60 8.46 -11.86
CA PRO A 143 6.25 8.86 -11.46
C PRO A 143 5.54 9.80 -12.43
N LYS A 144 6.29 10.47 -13.33
CA LYS A 144 5.74 11.49 -14.23
C LYS A 144 5.00 10.90 -15.43
N THR A 145 5.24 9.63 -15.77
CA THR A 145 4.69 9.02 -16.99
C THR A 145 3.27 8.49 -16.88
N ILE A 146 2.71 8.35 -15.68
CA ILE A 146 1.39 7.71 -15.47
C ILE A 146 0.23 8.72 -15.42
N PHE A 147 0.49 9.98 -15.06
CA PHE A 147 -0.58 10.94 -14.76
C PHE A 147 -1.22 11.63 -15.96
N ASP A 148 -0.56 11.68 -17.12
CA ASP A 148 -1.02 12.55 -18.22
C ASP A 148 -1.94 11.88 -19.25
N THR A 149 -2.09 10.56 -19.25
CA THR A 149 -2.75 9.92 -20.42
C THR A 149 -3.95 9.02 -20.14
N GLU A 150 -4.05 8.34 -19.00
CA GLU A 150 -5.10 7.32 -18.85
C GLU A 150 -6.32 7.75 -18.02
N ILE A 151 -6.15 8.56 -16.99
CA ILE A 151 -7.27 8.98 -16.12
C ILE A 151 -8.19 9.97 -16.82
N SER A 152 -7.65 10.83 -17.68
CA SER A 152 -8.43 11.83 -18.43
C SER A 152 -9.29 11.24 -19.55
N ALA A 153 -8.89 10.13 -20.15
CA ALA A 153 -9.62 9.51 -21.26
C ALA A 153 -10.74 8.57 -20.79
N GLU A 154 -10.53 7.84 -19.72
CA GLU A 154 -11.51 6.87 -19.22
C GLU A 154 -12.59 7.51 -18.35
N MET A 155 -12.25 8.50 -17.53
CA MET A 155 -13.25 9.29 -16.80
C MET A 155 -14.15 10.10 -17.73
N LEU A 156 -13.65 10.61 -18.84
CA LEU A 156 -14.46 11.38 -19.81
C LEU A 156 -15.43 10.50 -20.61
N LYS A 157 -15.19 9.18 -20.72
CA LYS A 157 -16.12 8.26 -21.37
C LYS A 157 -17.35 7.94 -20.51
N ASN A 158 -17.19 7.89 -19.20
CA ASN A 158 -18.26 7.50 -18.27
C ASN A 158 -19.20 8.67 -17.88
N PHE A 159 -18.94 9.89 -18.33
CA PHE A 159 -19.80 11.06 -18.09
C PHE A 159 -20.62 11.49 -19.33
N LYS A 160 -20.66 10.68 -20.39
CA LYS A 160 -21.41 10.98 -21.63
C LYS A 160 -22.64 10.08 -21.86
N GLU A 161 -23.01 9.27 -20.87
CA GLU A 161 -24.31 8.56 -20.86
C GLU A 161 -25.15 9.15 -19.67
#